data_8104a58920cc3f4b22c94a71abd8d48e
#
_entry.id   8104a58920cc3f4b22c94a71abd8d48e
#
_cell.length_a   1.000
_cell.length_b   1.000
_cell.length_c   1.000
_cell.angle_alpha   90.00
_cell.angle_beta   90.00
_cell.angle_gamma   90.00
#
_symmetry.space_group_name_H-M   'P 1'
#
loop_
_entity.id
_entity.type
_entity.pdbx_description
1 polymer ?
#
loop_
_entity_poly.entity_id
_entity_poly.type
_entity_poly.pdbx_seq_one_letter_code
_entity_poly.pdbx_strand_id
1 'polypeptide(L)'
;MGKKTTAARQTQTIRVLNIDEIALEKGHGNFVLVLSAPEEGYVLEVLSDRERKTLEKWLSGLTAEMKQAIQVVNLDMWEPYTLAVKVKLPHVCIVVDRFHVMKNLNHCLTVARREIQRNASNTVKEQLKGSRWVLVKNQKDLNEKQRAKLEILYQASPELKICHQLKEQFRTIFETITDREKARAALLHWIQQVEKLSVTAIQPFLVTLRNWFEHILNYFIERWTNAFAEGVNNKIKLIKRRAFGFTNFDHFRLRILVECAPNPT
;
A
#
# COMPACT_ATOMS: atom_id res chain seq x y z
N MET A 1 -22.89 -6.64 -24.87
CA MET A 1 -21.98 -5.50 -24.62
C MET A 1 -20.74 -5.88 -23.81
N GLY A 2 -20.82 -6.61 -22.70
CA GLY A 2 -19.66 -6.90 -21.83
C GLY A 2 -18.47 -7.64 -22.47
N LYS A 3 -18.68 -8.60 -23.36
CA LYS A 3 -17.59 -9.33 -24.05
C LYS A 3 -16.76 -8.45 -25.00
N LYS A 4 -17.41 -7.49 -25.70
CA LYS A 4 -16.69 -6.55 -26.59
C LYS A 4 -15.83 -5.55 -25.82
N THR A 5 -16.28 -5.10 -24.64
CA THR A 5 -15.54 -4.15 -23.79
C THR A 5 -14.29 -4.80 -23.18
N THR A 6 -14.36 -6.08 -22.82
CA THR A 6 -13.21 -6.84 -22.29
C THR A 6 -12.17 -7.14 -23.38
N ALA A 7 -12.62 -7.53 -24.58
CA ALA A 7 -11.74 -7.81 -25.71
C ALA A 7 -10.97 -6.55 -26.16
N ALA A 8 -11.62 -5.38 -26.23
CA ALA A 8 -10.98 -4.12 -26.62
C ALA A 8 -9.91 -3.65 -25.62
N ARG A 9 -10.06 -3.97 -24.31
CA ARG A 9 -9.03 -3.65 -23.29
C ARG A 9 -7.82 -4.56 -23.33
N GLN A 10 -8.00 -5.77 -23.80
CA GLN A 10 -6.91 -6.75 -23.96
C GLN A 10 -5.98 -6.45 -25.15
N THR A 11 -6.29 -5.46 -25.97
CA THR A 11 -5.47 -5.04 -27.11
C THR A 11 -4.69 -3.75 -26.84
N GLN A 12 -4.97 -3.05 -25.74
CA GLN A 12 -4.32 -1.79 -25.42
C GLN A 12 -3.03 -2.06 -24.63
N THR A 13 -1.89 -1.56 -25.14
CA THR A 13 -0.61 -1.64 -24.46
C THR A 13 -0.57 -0.63 -23.30
N ILE A 14 -0.08 -1.06 -22.15
CA ILE A 14 0.11 -0.25 -20.95
C ILE A 14 1.57 -0.34 -20.50
N ARG A 15 2.10 0.72 -19.93
CA ARG A 15 3.47 0.76 -19.39
C ARG A 15 3.50 0.38 -17.91
N VAL A 16 2.50 0.81 -17.15
CA VAL A 16 2.40 0.60 -15.70
C VAL A 16 1.17 -0.22 -15.37
N LEU A 17 1.37 -1.32 -14.66
CA LEU A 17 0.31 -2.17 -14.13
C LEU A 17 0.24 -2.01 -12.61
N ASN A 18 -0.93 -1.65 -12.07
CA ASN A 18 -1.20 -1.72 -10.64
C ASN A 18 -1.96 -3.00 -10.29
N ILE A 19 -1.53 -3.67 -9.23
CA ILE A 19 -2.18 -4.85 -8.64
C ILE A 19 -2.53 -4.49 -7.19
N ASP A 20 -3.82 -4.45 -6.86
CA ASP A 20 -4.31 -4.11 -5.53
C ASP A 20 -5.46 -5.03 -5.10
N GLU A 21 -5.70 -5.12 -3.79
CA GLU A 21 -6.76 -5.98 -3.22
C GLU A 21 -7.93 -5.15 -2.71
N ILE A 22 -9.12 -5.67 -2.93
CA ILE A 22 -10.31 -5.14 -2.28
C ILE A 22 -11.12 -6.26 -1.61
N ALA A 23 -11.51 -6.03 -0.35
CA ALA A 23 -12.38 -6.97 0.34
C ALA A 23 -13.81 -6.89 -0.20
N LEU A 24 -14.37 -8.04 -0.58
CA LEU A 24 -15.78 -8.13 -0.98
C LEU A 24 -16.69 -7.91 0.23
N GLU A 25 -16.35 -8.47 1.37
CA GLU A 25 -17.11 -8.36 2.60
C GLU A 25 -16.19 -7.96 3.77
N LYS A 26 -16.70 -7.08 4.63
CA LYS A 26 -15.95 -6.64 5.81
C LYS A 26 -15.84 -7.78 6.81
N GLY A 27 -14.61 -8.24 7.07
CA GLY A 27 -14.32 -9.26 8.10
C GLY A 27 -14.35 -10.71 7.63
N HIS A 28 -14.75 -11.01 6.40
CA HIS A 28 -14.89 -12.40 5.91
C HIS A 28 -13.73 -12.95 5.07
N GLY A 29 -12.64 -12.20 4.91
CA GLY A 29 -11.46 -12.71 4.20
C GLY A 29 -11.62 -12.89 2.68
N ASN A 30 -12.79 -12.56 2.11
CA ASN A 30 -13.05 -12.62 0.68
C ASN A 30 -12.45 -11.40 -0.01
N PHE A 31 -11.33 -11.60 -0.70
CA PHE A 31 -10.65 -10.54 -1.46
C PHE A 31 -10.70 -10.85 -2.95
N VAL A 32 -10.78 -9.80 -3.74
CA VAL A 32 -10.59 -9.83 -5.19
C VAL A 32 -9.40 -8.98 -5.54
N LEU A 33 -8.72 -9.32 -6.65
CA LEU A 33 -7.66 -8.48 -7.21
C LEU A 33 -8.25 -7.51 -8.21
N VAL A 34 -7.81 -6.27 -8.12
CA VAL A 34 -8.10 -5.20 -9.07
C VAL A 34 -6.83 -4.87 -9.83
N LEU A 35 -6.86 -5.13 -11.13
CA LEU A 35 -5.77 -4.83 -12.04
C LEU A 35 -6.11 -3.54 -12.79
N SER A 36 -5.23 -2.54 -12.72
CA SER A 36 -5.51 -1.22 -13.30
C SER A 36 -4.30 -0.63 -14.02
N ALA A 37 -4.59 0.23 -14.98
CA ALA A 37 -3.63 1.01 -15.74
C ALA A 37 -3.69 2.46 -15.26
N PRO A 38 -2.78 2.88 -14.35
CA PRO A 38 -2.87 4.19 -13.70
C PRO A 38 -2.58 5.35 -14.63
N GLU A 39 -1.72 5.16 -15.62
CA GLU A 39 -1.38 6.21 -16.60
C GLU A 39 -2.53 6.44 -17.57
N GLU A 40 -3.25 5.38 -17.94
CA GLU A 40 -4.40 5.43 -18.83
C GLU A 40 -5.72 5.68 -18.08
N GLY A 41 -5.70 5.57 -16.76
CA GLY A 41 -6.81 5.97 -15.90
C GLY A 41 -8.01 5.01 -15.86
N TYR A 42 -7.80 3.69 -16.05
CA TYR A 42 -8.89 2.72 -16.03
C TYR A 42 -8.55 1.38 -15.36
N VAL A 43 -9.60 0.59 -15.06
CA VAL A 43 -9.48 -0.78 -14.57
C VAL A 43 -9.41 -1.75 -15.74
N LEU A 44 -8.35 -2.56 -15.78
CA LEU A 44 -8.13 -3.60 -16.78
C LEU A 44 -8.98 -4.82 -16.52
N GLU A 45 -8.95 -5.30 -15.26
CA GLU A 45 -9.59 -6.53 -14.87
C GLU A 45 -9.85 -6.58 -13.36
N VAL A 46 -10.83 -7.40 -12.96
CA VAL A 46 -11.08 -7.79 -11.59
C VAL A 46 -11.06 -9.31 -11.52
N LEU A 47 -10.14 -9.88 -10.74
CA LEU A 47 -10.03 -11.33 -10.57
C LEU A 47 -10.80 -11.78 -9.33
N SER A 48 -11.36 -12.99 -9.38
CA SER A 48 -12.32 -13.53 -8.40
C SER A 48 -11.71 -13.77 -7.00
N ASP A 49 -10.42 -13.87 -6.92
CA ASP A 49 -9.68 -14.17 -5.70
C ASP A 49 -8.29 -13.52 -5.71
N ARG A 50 -7.54 -13.71 -4.62
CA ARG A 50 -6.17 -13.21 -4.46
C ARG A 50 -5.10 -14.30 -4.61
N GLU A 51 -5.45 -15.41 -5.22
CA GLU A 51 -4.51 -16.52 -5.38
C GLU A 51 -3.46 -16.22 -6.45
N ARG A 52 -2.23 -16.64 -6.17
CA ARG A 52 -1.11 -16.53 -7.10
C ARG A 52 -1.45 -17.15 -8.48
N LYS A 53 -2.09 -18.31 -8.49
CA LYS A 53 -2.45 -19.03 -9.72
C LYS A 53 -3.43 -18.23 -10.58
N THR A 54 -4.38 -17.54 -9.96
CA THR A 54 -5.35 -16.70 -10.67
C THR A 54 -4.68 -15.52 -11.35
N LEU A 55 -3.74 -14.86 -10.66
CA LEU A 55 -2.93 -13.79 -11.25
C LEU A 55 -2.03 -14.32 -12.37
N GLU A 56 -1.34 -15.46 -12.15
CA GLU A 56 -0.47 -16.07 -13.18
C GLU A 56 -1.27 -16.46 -14.44
N LYS A 57 -2.48 -16.98 -14.28
CA LYS A 57 -3.38 -17.31 -15.39
C LYS A 57 -3.71 -16.06 -16.22
N TRP A 58 -4.08 -14.97 -15.55
CA TRP A 58 -4.39 -13.70 -16.22
C TRP A 58 -3.15 -13.15 -16.95
N LEU A 59 -1.99 -13.08 -16.29
CA LEU A 59 -0.74 -12.63 -16.89
C LEU A 59 -0.32 -13.51 -18.08
N SER A 60 -0.57 -14.83 -18.02
CA SER A 60 -0.29 -15.74 -19.13
C SER A 60 -1.15 -15.45 -20.35
N GLY A 61 -2.38 -14.99 -20.16
CA GLY A 61 -3.32 -14.64 -21.23
C GLY A 61 -3.02 -13.34 -21.97
N LEU A 62 -2.07 -12.53 -21.49
CA LEU A 62 -1.63 -11.32 -22.19
C LEU A 62 -0.84 -11.69 -23.46
N THR A 63 -0.99 -10.89 -24.51
CA THR A 63 -0.18 -11.05 -25.73
C THR A 63 1.31 -10.77 -25.46
N ALA A 64 2.20 -11.19 -26.36
CA ALA A 64 3.61 -10.91 -26.23
C ALA A 64 3.89 -9.39 -26.22
N GLU A 65 3.21 -8.63 -27.07
CA GLU A 65 3.32 -7.18 -27.16
C GLU A 65 2.89 -6.51 -25.86
N MET A 66 1.76 -6.94 -25.25
CA MET A 66 1.29 -6.40 -23.97
C MET A 66 2.27 -6.69 -22.85
N LYS A 67 2.79 -7.92 -22.78
CA LYS A 67 3.79 -8.29 -21.78
C LYS A 67 5.04 -7.44 -21.91
N GLN A 68 5.52 -7.22 -23.12
CA GLN A 68 6.73 -6.43 -23.38
C GLN A 68 6.51 -4.93 -23.10
N ALA A 69 5.31 -4.42 -23.30
CA ALA A 69 4.98 -3.03 -23.02
C ALA A 69 4.95 -2.70 -21.53
N ILE A 70 4.56 -3.67 -20.67
CA ILE A 70 4.57 -3.48 -19.22
C ILE A 70 6.02 -3.39 -18.74
N GLN A 71 6.41 -2.23 -18.22
CA GLN A 71 7.75 -1.98 -17.70
C GLN A 71 7.76 -1.93 -16.16
N VAL A 72 6.63 -1.55 -15.56
CA VAL A 72 6.50 -1.36 -14.12
C VAL A 72 5.27 -2.07 -13.60
N VAL A 73 5.42 -2.75 -12.46
CA VAL A 73 4.30 -3.32 -11.71
C VAL A 73 4.31 -2.77 -10.29
N ASN A 74 3.27 -2.03 -9.93
CA ASN A 74 3.03 -1.59 -8.57
C ASN A 74 2.17 -2.63 -7.84
N LEU A 75 2.59 -3.05 -6.65
CA LEU A 75 1.87 -4.02 -5.84
C LEU A 75 2.13 -3.82 -4.34
N ASP A 76 1.31 -4.48 -3.53
CA ASP A 76 1.50 -4.55 -2.10
C ASP A 76 2.66 -5.49 -1.72
N MET A 77 3.14 -5.38 -0.48
CA MET A 77 4.16 -6.28 0.07
C MET A 77 3.59 -7.70 0.31
N TRP A 78 3.22 -8.37 -0.79
CA TRP A 78 2.70 -9.72 -0.78
C TRP A 78 3.50 -10.62 -1.72
N GLU A 79 4.27 -11.54 -1.15
CA GLU A 79 5.22 -12.39 -1.88
C GLU A 79 4.59 -13.18 -3.04
N PRO A 80 3.40 -13.80 -2.90
CA PRO A 80 2.78 -14.54 -4.01
C PRO A 80 2.59 -13.71 -5.28
N TYR A 81 2.28 -12.41 -5.18
CA TYR A 81 2.15 -11.54 -6.37
C TYR A 81 3.50 -11.25 -6.99
N THR A 82 4.50 -10.96 -6.15
CA THR A 82 5.88 -10.73 -6.63
C THR A 82 6.41 -11.95 -7.37
N LEU A 83 6.16 -13.16 -6.86
CA LEU A 83 6.56 -14.40 -7.52
C LEU A 83 5.81 -14.61 -8.84
N ALA A 84 4.49 -14.35 -8.88
CA ALA A 84 3.71 -14.44 -10.11
C ALA A 84 4.24 -13.48 -11.19
N VAL A 85 4.52 -12.23 -10.80
CA VAL A 85 5.06 -11.20 -11.70
C VAL A 85 6.46 -11.58 -12.19
N LYS A 86 7.38 -11.97 -11.30
CA LYS A 86 8.74 -12.38 -11.68
C LYS A 86 8.75 -13.55 -12.67
N VAL A 87 7.82 -14.50 -12.53
CA VAL A 87 7.72 -15.66 -13.43
C VAL A 87 7.14 -15.28 -14.79
N LYS A 88 6.14 -14.41 -14.83
CA LYS A 88 5.38 -14.07 -16.04
C LYS A 88 5.88 -12.84 -16.79
N LEU A 89 6.52 -11.92 -16.08
CA LEU A 89 7.04 -10.65 -16.56
C LEU A 89 8.44 -10.42 -15.95
N PRO A 90 9.47 -11.23 -16.30
CA PRO A 90 10.77 -11.19 -15.61
C PRO A 90 11.57 -9.90 -15.83
N HIS A 91 11.20 -9.09 -16.80
CA HIS A 91 11.88 -7.85 -17.17
C HIS A 91 11.34 -6.61 -16.43
N VAL A 92 10.19 -6.70 -15.77
CA VAL A 92 9.54 -5.52 -15.19
C VAL A 92 10.21 -5.06 -13.90
N CYS A 93 10.15 -3.76 -13.66
CA CYS A 93 10.48 -3.15 -12.38
C CYS A 93 9.30 -3.31 -11.42
N ILE A 94 9.48 -4.08 -10.35
CA ILE A 94 8.46 -4.22 -9.29
C ILE A 94 8.65 -3.10 -8.28
N VAL A 95 7.58 -2.37 -8.00
CA VAL A 95 7.54 -1.26 -7.05
C VAL A 95 6.55 -1.59 -5.94
N VAL A 96 6.98 -1.36 -4.70
CA VAL A 96 6.09 -1.45 -3.54
C VAL A 96 5.51 -0.07 -3.25
N ASP A 97 4.19 -0.01 -3.10
CA ASP A 97 3.52 1.23 -2.78
C ASP A 97 3.95 1.79 -1.41
N ARG A 98 4.38 3.05 -1.43
CA ARG A 98 4.75 3.82 -0.24
C ARG A 98 3.69 3.79 0.85
N PHE A 99 2.39 3.84 0.48
CA PHE A 99 1.31 3.82 1.46
C PHE A 99 1.35 2.56 2.33
N HIS A 100 1.58 1.40 1.73
CA HIS A 100 1.65 0.12 2.44
C HIS A 100 2.90 0.01 3.32
N VAL A 101 4.04 0.57 2.88
CA VAL A 101 5.25 0.68 3.69
C VAL A 101 4.99 1.52 4.94
N MET A 102 4.43 2.72 4.78
CA MET A 102 4.08 3.62 5.90
C MET A 102 3.01 3.03 6.81
N LYS A 103 2.02 2.31 6.25
CA LYS A 103 0.97 1.61 7.02
C LYS A 103 1.56 0.55 7.93
N ASN A 104 2.57 -0.20 7.45
CA ASN A 104 3.27 -1.21 8.25
C ASN A 104 4.04 -0.56 9.43
N LEU A 105 4.80 0.51 9.17
CA LEU A 105 5.49 1.26 10.23
C LEU A 105 4.51 1.86 11.25
N ASN A 106 3.40 2.45 10.80
CA ASN A 106 2.34 2.97 11.66
C ASN A 106 1.66 1.89 12.49
N HIS A 107 1.60 0.65 11.97
CA HIS A 107 1.11 -0.50 12.72
C HIS A 107 2.02 -0.81 13.90
N CYS A 108 3.34 -0.81 13.71
CA CYS A 108 4.32 -1.01 14.79
C CYS A 108 4.16 0.05 15.91
N LEU A 109 3.99 1.32 15.56
CA LEU A 109 3.73 2.38 16.55
C LEU A 109 2.41 2.12 17.31
N THR A 110 1.39 1.64 16.60
CA THR A 110 0.09 1.32 17.22
C THR A 110 0.19 0.17 18.21
N VAL A 111 0.98 -0.87 17.88
CA VAL A 111 1.25 -2.01 18.78
C VAL A 111 2.04 -1.55 19.99
N ALA A 112 3.16 -0.83 19.80
CA ALA A 112 3.96 -0.26 20.88
C ALA A 112 3.12 0.56 21.87
N ARG A 113 2.30 1.48 21.35
CA ARG A 113 1.39 2.26 22.16
C ARG A 113 0.43 1.39 23.01
N ARG A 114 -0.12 0.32 22.41
CA ARG A 114 -1.03 -0.59 23.12
C ARG A 114 -0.34 -1.35 24.24
N GLU A 115 0.88 -1.81 24.00
CA GLU A 115 1.69 -2.52 25.00
C GLU A 115 2.06 -1.61 26.16
N ILE A 116 2.55 -0.40 25.88
CA ILE A 116 2.83 0.61 26.91
C ILE A 116 1.57 0.93 27.68
N GLN A 117 0.44 1.18 27.00
CA GLN A 117 -0.82 1.48 27.66
C GLN A 117 -1.30 0.32 28.57
N ARG A 118 -1.08 -0.94 28.18
CA ARG A 118 -1.48 -2.11 28.98
C ARG A 118 -0.73 -2.16 30.31
N ASN A 119 0.57 -1.86 30.28
CA ASN A 119 1.47 -2.00 31.41
C ASN A 119 1.64 -0.71 32.25
N ALA A 120 1.03 0.39 31.82
CA ALA A 120 1.17 1.69 32.46
C ALA A 120 0.29 1.84 33.72
N SER A 121 0.60 2.85 34.55
CA SER A 121 -0.26 3.34 35.62
C SER A 121 -1.58 3.90 35.07
N ASN A 122 -2.60 4.04 35.90
CA ASN A 122 -3.90 4.59 35.49
C ASN A 122 -3.78 6.00 34.90
N THR A 123 -2.92 6.84 35.46
CA THR A 123 -2.63 8.18 34.95
C THR A 123 -2.11 8.16 33.52
N VAL A 124 -1.12 7.31 33.24
CA VAL A 124 -0.54 7.17 31.91
C VAL A 124 -1.54 6.53 30.93
N LYS A 125 -2.36 5.57 31.38
CA LYS A 125 -3.44 4.99 30.57
C LYS A 125 -4.41 6.05 30.05
N GLU A 126 -4.84 6.98 30.90
CA GLU A 126 -5.71 8.08 30.49
C GLU A 126 -5.01 9.04 29.52
N GLN A 127 -3.74 9.37 29.74
CA GLN A 127 -2.96 10.19 28.81
C GLN A 127 -2.82 9.54 27.43
N LEU A 128 -2.65 8.21 27.36
CA LEU A 128 -2.53 7.44 26.11
C LEU A 128 -3.87 7.21 25.41
N LYS A 129 -5.01 7.49 26.05
CA LYS A 129 -6.35 7.32 25.48
C LYS A 129 -6.54 8.21 24.23
N GLY A 130 -7.00 7.61 23.14
CA GLY A 130 -7.22 8.32 21.87
C GLY A 130 -5.95 8.84 21.17
N SER A 131 -4.75 8.47 21.63
CA SER A 131 -3.47 8.95 21.10
C SER A 131 -3.05 8.33 19.77
N ARG A 132 -3.70 7.23 19.33
CA ARG A 132 -3.35 6.54 18.09
C ARG A 132 -3.25 7.50 16.89
N TRP A 133 -4.25 8.34 16.72
CA TRP A 133 -4.33 9.23 15.56
C TRP A 133 -3.28 10.33 15.57
N VAL A 134 -2.86 10.78 16.75
CA VAL A 134 -1.80 11.77 16.91
C VAL A 134 -0.44 11.16 16.53
N LEU A 135 -0.20 9.89 16.89
CA LEU A 135 1.06 9.20 16.59
C LEU A 135 1.18 8.79 15.10
N VAL A 136 0.09 8.39 14.45
CA VAL A 136 0.15 7.92 13.04
C VAL A 136 0.01 9.06 12.03
N LYS A 137 -0.63 10.18 12.41
CA LYS A 137 -0.73 11.36 11.56
C LYS A 137 0.66 11.98 11.36
N ASN A 138 0.88 12.63 10.22
CA ASN A 138 2.13 13.35 9.99
C ASN A 138 2.25 14.52 10.97
N GLN A 139 3.42 14.71 11.53
CA GLN A 139 3.64 15.76 12.55
C GLN A 139 3.32 17.16 12.02
N LYS A 140 3.65 17.43 10.74
CA LYS A 140 3.35 18.72 10.09
C LYS A 140 1.86 19.03 9.98
N ASP A 141 1.00 17.99 9.92
CA ASP A 141 -0.45 18.11 9.73
C ASP A 141 -1.22 18.14 11.06
N LEU A 142 -0.50 18.11 12.22
CA LEU A 142 -1.10 18.19 13.53
C LEU A 142 -1.55 19.64 13.82
N ASN A 143 -2.78 19.78 14.32
CA ASN A 143 -3.25 21.05 14.89
C ASN A 143 -2.68 21.26 16.30
N GLU A 144 -2.87 22.46 16.87
CA GLU A 144 -2.33 22.83 18.18
C GLU A 144 -2.72 21.86 19.31
N LYS A 145 -4.00 21.47 19.39
CA LYS A 145 -4.49 20.49 20.38
C LYS A 145 -3.79 19.13 20.22
N GLN A 146 -3.57 18.70 18.97
CA GLN A 146 -2.90 17.45 18.70
C GLN A 146 -1.39 17.53 19.03
N ARG A 147 -0.73 18.67 18.78
CA ARG A 147 0.67 18.91 19.17
C ARG A 147 0.83 18.90 20.68
N ALA A 148 -0.02 19.61 21.42
CA ALA A 148 -0.01 19.58 22.87
C ALA A 148 -0.19 18.13 23.41
N LYS A 149 -1.12 17.36 22.82
CA LYS A 149 -1.28 15.95 23.17
C LYS A 149 -0.04 15.12 22.86
N LEU A 150 0.64 15.36 21.74
CA LEU A 150 1.88 14.67 21.39
C LEU A 150 2.99 14.91 22.41
N GLU A 151 3.13 16.14 22.91
CA GLU A 151 4.10 16.46 23.98
C GLU A 151 3.79 15.73 25.28
N ILE A 152 2.52 15.65 25.68
CA ILE A 152 2.12 14.83 26.84
C ILE A 152 2.51 13.36 26.66
N LEU A 153 2.30 12.82 25.44
CA LEU A 153 2.70 11.44 25.12
C LEU A 153 4.21 11.21 25.20
N TYR A 154 5.00 12.19 24.76
CA TYR A 154 6.45 12.14 24.82
C TYR A 154 6.98 12.13 26.26
N GLN A 155 6.34 12.92 27.13
CA GLN A 155 6.65 12.93 28.56
C GLN A 155 6.24 11.62 29.23
N ALA A 156 5.08 11.06 28.86
CA ALA A 156 4.56 9.84 29.42
C ALA A 156 5.33 8.58 28.97
N SER A 157 5.95 8.62 27.80
CA SER A 157 6.71 7.48 27.25
C SER A 157 7.83 7.95 26.32
N PRO A 158 9.08 7.95 26.80
CA PRO A 158 10.26 8.20 25.96
C PRO A 158 10.38 7.22 24.79
N GLU A 159 9.98 5.96 24.95
CA GLU A 159 9.98 4.96 23.90
C GLU A 159 9.02 5.35 22.74
N LEU A 160 7.80 5.80 23.05
CA LEU A 160 6.88 6.29 22.02
C LEU A 160 7.42 7.54 21.32
N LYS A 161 8.14 8.41 22.04
CA LYS A 161 8.80 9.57 21.42
C LYS A 161 9.81 9.11 20.38
N ILE A 162 10.70 8.17 20.73
CA ILE A 162 11.69 7.62 19.81
C ILE A 162 11.02 6.97 18.60
N CYS A 163 10.03 6.09 18.81
CA CYS A 163 9.29 5.45 17.73
C CYS A 163 8.65 6.47 16.77
N HIS A 164 8.02 7.51 17.33
CA HIS A 164 7.39 8.55 16.51
C HIS A 164 8.41 9.36 15.73
N GLN A 165 9.53 9.73 16.32
CA GLN A 165 10.62 10.45 15.65
C GLN A 165 11.22 9.62 14.51
N LEU A 166 11.46 8.33 14.73
CA LEU A 166 11.91 7.41 13.68
C LEU A 166 10.90 7.29 12.55
N LYS A 167 9.60 7.24 12.84
CA LYS A 167 8.54 7.26 11.81
C LYS A 167 8.59 8.54 10.99
N GLU A 168 8.74 9.71 11.61
CA GLU A 168 8.80 10.98 10.90
C GLU A 168 10.09 11.09 10.04
N GLN A 169 11.23 10.64 10.53
CA GLN A 169 12.47 10.57 9.76
C GLN A 169 12.30 9.67 8.53
N PHE A 170 11.73 8.46 8.71
CA PHE A 170 11.45 7.53 7.61
C PHE A 170 10.53 8.17 6.55
N ARG A 171 9.47 8.84 6.99
CA ARG A 171 8.56 9.55 6.10
C ARG A 171 9.27 10.66 5.30
N THR A 172 10.15 11.40 5.95
CA THR A 172 10.92 12.49 5.33
C THR A 172 11.78 11.98 4.18
N ILE A 173 12.36 10.77 4.27
CA ILE A 173 13.12 10.16 3.17
C ILE A 173 12.26 10.10 1.90
N PHE A 174 11.01 9.63 2.01
CA PHE A 174 10.09 9.57 0.87
C PHE A 174 9.60 10.93 0.39
N GLU A 175 9.57 11.94 1.24
CA GLU A 175 9.10 13.28 0.86
C GLU A 175 10.17 14.12 0.18
N THR A 176 11.42 14.01 0.63
CA THR A 176 12.47 14.94 0.23
C THR A 176 13.47 14.36 -0.77
N ILE A 177 13.65 13.04 -0.80
CA ILE A 177 14.65 12.41 -1.67
C ILE A 177 13.97 11.95 -2.97
N THR A 178 14.58 12.28 -4.11
CA THR A 178 14.11 11.90 -5.45
C THR A 178 15.07 10.96 -6.18
N ASP A 179 16.29 10.87 -5.71
CA ASP A 179 17.34 10.03 -6.29
C ASP A 179 17.40 8.67 -5.58
N ARG A 180 17.45 7.59 -6.37
CA ARG A 180 17.40 6.20 -5.85
C ARG A 180 18.61 5.87 -4.97
N GLU A 181 19.81 6.29 -5.35
CA GLU A 181 21.02 5.95 -4.57
C GLU A 181 21.12 6.80 -3.29
N LYS A 182 20.69 8.05 -3.33
CA LYS A 182 20.53 8.85 -2.11
C LYS A 182 19.50 8.26 -1.17
N ALA A 183 18.39 7.74 -1.72
CA ALA A 183 17.37 7.05 -0.92
C ALA A 183 17.91 5.75 -0.31
N ARG A 184 18.71 4.98 -1.06
CA ARG A 184 19.40 3.79 -0.55
C ARG A 184 20.25 4.13 0.65
N ALA A 185 21.12 5.12 0.52
CA ALA A 185 22.00 5.55 1.61
C ALA A 185 21.21 6.01 2.84
N ALA A 186 20.16 6.81 2.63
CA ALA A 186 19.31 7.31 3.71
C ALA A 186 18.53 6.17 4.41
N LEU A 187 17.98 5.21 3.68
CA LEU A 187 17.29 4.06 4.26
C LEU A 187 18.25 3.14 5.04
N LEU A 188 19.46 2.89 4.53
CA LEU A 188 20.48 2.12 5.24
C LEU A 188 20.92 2.83 6.52
N HIS A 189 21.13 4.16 6.47
CA HIS A 189 21.42 4.94 7.66
C HIS A 189 20.29 4.88 8.69
N TRP A 190 19.03 4.99 8.25
CA TRP A 190 17.88 4.87 9.12
C TRP A 190 17.79 3.48 9.78
N ILE A 191 18.07 2.39 9.04
CA ILE A 191 18.16 1.04 9.59
C ILE A 191 19.20 0.95 10.70
N GLN A 192 20.42 1.43 10.44
CA GLN A 192 21.50 1.45 11.43
C GLN A 192 21.14 2.25 12.68
N GLN A 193 20.44 3.37 12.52
CA GLN A 193 19.97 4.19 13.64
C GLN A 193 18.94 3.42 14.50
N VAL A 194 17.98 2.72 13.90
CA VAL A 194 17.01 1.90 14.64
C VAL A 194 17.69 0.76 15.38
N GLU A 195 18.66 0.11 14.78
CA GLU A 195 19.46 -0.97 15.41
C GLU A 195 20.26 -0.46 16.60
N LYS A 196 20.95 0.67 16.42
CA LYS A 196 21.73 1.30 17.50
C LYS A 196 20.87 1.70 18.69
N LEU A 197 19.66 2.17 18.45
CA LEU A 197 18.72 2.56 19.50
C LEU A 197 18.02 1.35 20.14
N SER A 198 18.19 0.14 19.59
CA SER A 198 17.61 -1.12 20.07
C SER A 198 16.09 -1.05 20.28
N VAL A 199 15.35 -0.34 19.40
CA VAL A 199 13.92 -0.13 19.50
C VAL A 199 13.17 -1.40 19.10
N THR A 200 12.79 -2.21 20.07
CA THR A 200 12.12 -3.50 19.84
C THR A 200 10.79 -3.37 19.10
N ALA A 201 10.03 -2.31 19.36
CA ALA A 201 8.75 -2.03 18.74
C ALA A 201 8.79 -1.88 17.20
N ILE A 202 9.94 -1.48 16.64
CA ILE A 202 10.13 -1.28 15.18
C ILE A 202 10.80 -2.49 14.52
N GLN A 203 11.29 -3.48 15.27
CA GLN A 203 11.95 -4.67 14.70
C GLN A 203 11.11 -5.40 13.65
N PRO A 204 9.78 -5.64 13.83
CA PRO A 204 8.97 -6.27 12.77
C PRO A 204 8.97 -5.48 11.46
N PHE A 205 9.00 -4.15 11.54
CA PHE A 205 9.11 -3.31 10.36
C PHE A 205 10.50 -3.41 9.70
N LEU A 206 11.59 -3.50 10.48
CA LEU A 206 12.94 -3.70 9.93
C LEU A 206 13.03 -5.00 9.11
N VAL A 207 12.45 -6.08 9.60
CA VAL A 207 12.38 -7.34 8.85
C VAL A 207 11.65 -7.13 7.52
N THR A 208 10.48 -6.50 7.56
CA THR A 208 9.71 -6.18 6.35
C THR A 208 10.52 -5.28 5.40
N LEU A 209 11.14 -4.22 5.91
CA LEU A 209 11.92 -3.28 5.11
C LEU A 209 13.11 -3.98 4.41
N ARG A 210 13.80 -4.89 5.08
CA ARG A 210 14.90 -5.67 4.49
C ARG A 210 14.43 -6.62 3.40
N ASN A 211 13.34 -7.35 3.65
CA ASN A 211 12.79 -8.30 2.68
C ASN A 211 12.31 -7.61 1.39
N TRP A 212 11.84 -6.38 1.49
CA TRP A 212 11.28 -5.62 0.38
C TRP A 212 12.17 -4.45 -0.08
N PHE A 213 13.42 -4.39 0.38
CA PHE A 213 14.29 -3.23 0.26
C PHE A 213 14.44 -2.74 -1.19
N GLU A 214 14.80 -3.62 -2.13
CA GLU A 214 14.97 -3.23 -3.54
C GLU A 214 13.66 -2.79 -4.20
N HIS A 215 12.54 -3.46 -3.88
CA HIS A 215 11.22 -3.09 -4.41
C HIS A 215 10.72 -1.76 -3.84
N ILE A 216 11.08 -1.44 -2.58
CA ILE A 216 10.82 -0.13 -1.96
C ILE A 216 11.69 0.96 -2.60
N LEU A 217 12.97 0.67 -2.86
CA LEU A 217 13.88 1.60 -3.54
C LEU A 217 13.44 1.93 -4.96
N ASN A 218 12.79 1.00 -5.64
CA ASN A 218 12.28 1.23 -6.99
C ASN A 218 11.25 2.37 -7.05
N TYR A 219 10.56 2.68 -5.93
CA TYR A 219 9.71 3.87 -5.85
C TYR A 219 10.45 5.17 -6.22
N PHE A 220 11.74 5.28 -5.93
CA PHE A 220 12.52 6.51 -6.14
C PHE A 220 13.01 6.68 -7.61
N ILE A 221 12.71 5.75 -8.50
CA ILE A 221 13.06 5.87 -9.93
C ILE A 221 12.16 6.93 -10.60
N GLU A 222 10.82 6.76 -10.52
CA GLU A 222 9.83 7.68 -11.11
C GLU A 222 8.71 8.04 -10.13
N ARG A 223 8.85 7.67 -8.86
CA ARG A 223 7.88 7.94 -7.78
C ARG A 223 6.47 7.44 -8.08
N TRP A 224 6.35 6.26 -8.68
CA TRP A 224 5.06 5.64 -8.93
C TRP A 224 4.27 5.51 -7.64
N THR A 225 3.04 6.01 -7.66
CA THR A 225 2.13 5.95 -6.51
C THR A 225 0.90 5.12 -6.85
N ASN A 226 0.34 4.49 -5.84
CA ASN A 226 -0.91 3.76 -5.96
C ASN A 226 -2.15 4.68 -5.76
N ALA A 227 -1.99 6.01 -5.90
CA ALA A 227 -3.07 6.97 -5.70
C ALA A 227 -4.28 6.70 -6.61
N PHE A 228 -4.01 6.27 -7.85
CA PHE A 228 -5.08 5.85 -8.76
C PHE A 228 -5.84 4.64 -8.23
N ALA A 229 -5.14 3.59 -7.76
CA ALA A 229 -5.77 2.41 -7.19
C ALA A 229 -6.58 2.73 -5.93
N GLU A 230 -6.12 3.65 -5.08
CA GLU A 230 -6.89 4.13 -3.93
C GLU A 230 -8.20 4.82 -4.39
N GLY A 231 -8.14 5.66 -5.40
CA GLY A 231 -9.32 6.29 -6.02
C GLY A 231 -10.29 5.24 -6.60
N VAL A 232 -9.77 4.27 -7.33
CA VAL A 232 -10.52 3.13 -7.87
C VAL A 232 -11.17 2.34 -6.74
N ASN A 233 -10.43 2.01 -5.69
CA ASN A 233 -10.96 1.27 -4.54
C ASN A 233 -12.10 2.01 -3.84
N ASN A 234 -12.02 3.33 -3.73
CA ASN A 234 -13.11 4.15 -3.18
C ASN A 234 -14.34 4.13 -4.11
N LYS A 235 -14.15 4.19 -5.42
CA LYS A 235 -15.23 4.04 -6.42
C LYS A 235 -15.87 2.66 -6.37
N ILE A 236 -15.08 1.59 -6.25
CA ILE A 236 -15.58 0.21 -6.10
C ILE A 236 -16.40 0.06 -4.80
N LYS A 237 -15.93 0.63 -3.69
CA LYS A 237 -16.71 0.65 -2.43
C LYS A 237 -18.06 1.37 -2.61
N LEU A 238 -18.10 2.45 -3.39
CA LEU A 238 -19.35 3.15 -3.72
C LEU A 238 -20.27 2.30 -4.60
N ILE A 239 -19.72 1.63 -5.63
CA ILE A 239 -20.46 0.69 -6.49
C ILE A 239 -21.12 -0.40 -5.64
N LYS A 240 -20.36 -1.02 -4.72
CA LYS A 240 -20.90 -2.02 -3.78
C LYS A 240 -22.03 -1.47 -2.92
N ARG A 241 -21.87 -0.27 -2.39
CA ARG A 241 -22.87 0.38 -1.52
C ARG A 241 -24.16 0.68 -2.29
N ARG A 242 -24.06 1.22 -3.51
CA ARG A 242 -25.23 1.52 -4.37
C ARG A 242 -26.01 0.27 -4.79
N ALA A 243 -25.33 -0.87 -4.90
CA ALA A 243 -25.97 -2.15 -5.27
C ALA A 243 -26.49 -2.93 -4.05
N PHE A 244 -26.41 -2.39 -2.84
CA PHE A 244 -26.77 -3.09 -1.59
C PHE A 244 -26.02 -4.43 -1.41
N GLY A 245 -24.88 -4.59 -2.07
CA GLY A 245 -24.08 -5.80 -2.17
C GLY A 245 -24.22 -6.51 -3.52
N PHE A 246 -23.34 -7.47 -3.75
CA PHE A 246 -23.37 -8.33 -4.94
C PHE A 246 -23.30 -9.78 -4.48
N THR A 247 -24.23 -10.60 -4.94
CA THR A 247 -24.23 -12.05 -4.73
C THR A 247 -23.51 -12.80 -5.86
N ASN A 248 -23.38 -12.16 -7.03
CA ASN A 248 -22.75 -12.72 -8.22
C ASN A 248 -21.49 -11.91 -8.56
N PHE A 249 -20.33 -12.61 -8.57
CA PHE A 249 -19.04 -11.99 -8.87
C PHE A 249 -18.98 -11.42 -10.30
N ASP A 250 -19.54 -12.12 -11.30
CA ASP A 250 -19.47 -11.66 -12.69
C ASP A 250 -20.23 -10.35 -12.90
N HIS A 251 -21.38 -10.18 -12.22
CA HIS A 251 -22.10 -8.91 -12.22
C HIS A 251 -21.31 -7.79 -11.54
N PHE A 252 -20.66 -8.10 -10.42
CA PHE A 252 -19.80 -7.15 -9.72
C PHE A 252 -18.62 -6.74 -10.60
N ARG A 253 -17.90 -7.71 -11.15
CA ARG A 253 -16.77 -7.50 -12.08
C ARG A 253 -17.20 -6.63 -13.28
N LEU A 254 -18.30 -7.01 -13.95
CA LEU A 254 -18.80 -6.27 -15.10
C LEU A 254 -19.14 -4.82 -14.75
N ARG A 255 -19.77 -4.59 -13.60
CA ARG A 255 -20.14 -3.25 -13.14
C ARG A 255 -18.90 -2.39 -12.91
N ILE A 256 -17.86 -2.92 -12.27
CA ILE A 256 -16.59 -2.21 -12.10
C ILE A 256 -15.97 -1.88 -13.45
N LEU A 257 -15.86 -2.86 -14.34
CA LEU A 257 -15.28 -2.67 -15.65
C LEU A 257 -16.02 -1.61 -16.47
N VAL A 258 -17.32 -1.51 -16.36
CA VAL A 258 -18.12 -0.47 -17.06
C VAL A 258 -17.92 0.90 -16.42
N GLU A 259 -18.04 1.01 -15.09
CA GLU A 259 -17.96 2.30 -14.40
C GLU A 259 -16.53 2.86 -14.28
N CYS A 260 -15.52 1.99 -14.32
CA CYS A 260 -14.10 2.36 -14.32
C CYS A 260 -13.47 2.16 -15.72
N ALA A 261 -14.25 2.29 -16.79
CA ALA A 261 -13.78 2.32 -18.16
C ALA A 261 -12.98 3.62 -18.44
N PRO A 262 -12.10 3.62 -19.46
CA PRO A 262 -11.53 4.86 -19.98
C PRO A 262 -12.67 5.82 -20.37
N ASN A 263 -12.46 7.11 -20.17
CA ASN A 263 -13.40 8.10 -20.68
C ASN A 263 -13.47 7.95 -22.21
N PRO A 264 -14.66 7.94 -22.80
CA PRO A 264 -14.75 8.03 -24.25
C PRO A 264 -14.12 9.35 -24.68
N THR A 265 -13.09 9.25 -25.52
CA THR A 265 -12.48 10.38 -26.22
C THR A 265 -13.44 10.94 -27.23
#